data_55d78fa7fdcaa1d81516b3e19e82969c
#
_entry.id   55d78fa7fdcaa1d81516b3e19e82969c
#
_cell.length_a   1.000
_cell.length_b   1.000
_cell.length_c   1.000
_cell.angle_alpha   90.00
_cell.angle_beta   90.00
_cell.angle_gamma   90.00
#
_symmetry.space_group_name_H-M   'P 1'
#
loop_
_entity.id
_entity.type
_entity.pdbx_description
1 polymer ?
#
loop_
_entity_poly.entity_id
_entity_poly.type
_entity_poly.pdbx_seq_one_letter_code
_entity_poly.pdbx_strand_id
1 'polypeptide(L)'
;MAKTRKIRCPHCGFLDTIKKGKRAGYSRYYCKNCESYFTDRREHITNKNLFIWFERWVRDKQSISQIAKASGYSERYLKNYFYKVLPTCPVWQIQRREKVNLLIDGTYFTNKVCLILYRDSNIKMTILYRLAEREALRDLKEDLRSIKDVGIEIESVTCDGASNIIRAVQEVCPEAIIQRCTFHIANEICTWLTKKPKSDAARELRQLARCLSAVENHNQAQLWLREFIDWYNKYEEYINEKSVDEISGRWWYTHKCYIEAVHILSVQYLIYLIILDIRISLKHQTL
;
A
#
# COMPACT_ATOMS: atom_id res chain seq x y z
N MET A 1 1.49 1.32 59.14
CA MET A 1 2.20 0.37 58.24
C MET A 1 2.03 0.86 56.80
N ALA A 2 3.09 1.36 56.20
CA ALA A 2 3.03 1.83 54.80
C ALA A 2 2.83 0.66 53.84
N LYS A 3 1.70 0.63 53.12
CA LYS A 3 1.43 -0.34 52.05
C LYS A 3 2.52 -0.22 50.97
N THR A 4 3.44 -1.17 50.92
CA THR A 4 4.44 -1.27 49.87
C THR A 4 3.74 -1.46 48.52
N ARG A 5 3.76 -0.44 47.69
CA ARG A 5 3.18 -0.46 46.32
C ARG A 5 3.90 -1.53 45.51
N LYS A 6 3.22 -2.64 45.19
CA LYS A 6 3.78 -3.66 44.29
C LYS A 6 3.96 -3.07 42.89
N ILE A 7 5.19 -3.10 42.38
CA ILE A 7 5.53 -2.57 41.06
C ILE A 7 5.53 -3.74 40.06
N ARG A 8 4.78 -3.59 38.98
CA ARG A 8 4.68 -4.59 37.93
C ARG A 8 5.94 -4.59 37.07
N CYS A 9 6.49 -5.78 36.77
CA CYS A 9 7.63 -5.93 35.86
C CYS A 9 7.28 -5.44 34.44
N PRO A 10 8.06 -4.55 33.84
CA PRO A 10 7.82 -4.05 32.48
C PRO A 10 8.06 -5.10 31.38
N HIS A 11 8.84 -6.16 31.68
CA HIS A 11 9.20 -7.16 30.68
C HIS A 11 8.19 -8.31 30.57
N CYS A 12 7.61 -8.75 31.71
CA CYS A 12 6.70 -9.90 31.71
C CYS A 12 5.34 -9.62 32.39
N GLY A 13 5.11 -8.42 32.92
CA GLY A 13 3.86 -8.04 33.57
C GLY A 13 3.67 -8.59 34.99
N PHE A 14 4.60 -9.37 35.54
CA PHE A 14 4.46 -10.03 36.84
C PHE A 14 4.63 -9.05 38.01
N LEU A 15 3.93 -9.28 39.11
CA LEU A 15 3.94 -8.39 40.29
C LEU A 15 4.96 -8.79 41.37
N ASP A 16 5.59 -9.98 41.25
CA ASP A 16 6.61 -10.43 42.22
C ASP A 16 7.98 -9.82 41.88
N THR A 17 8.15 -8.58 42.32
CA THR A 17 9.35 -7.78 42.07
C THR A 17 9.95 -7.34 43.40
N ILE A 18 11.28 -7.39 43.52
CA ILE A 18 12.06 -7.02 44.68
C ILE A 18 12.85 -5.74 44.39
N LYS A 19 12.80 -4.78 45.32
CA LYS A 19 13.63 -3.59 45.23
C LYS A 19 15.10 -3.93 45.51
N LYS A 20 15.99 -3.60 44.60
CA LYS A 20 17.45 -3.89 44.65
C LYS A 20 18.27 -2.57 44.58
N GLY A 21 17.99 -1.65 45.49
CA GLY A 21 18.73 -0.39 45.60
C GLY A 21 18.32 0.69 44.61
N LYS A 22 19.26 1.59 44.26
CA LYS A 22 19.07 2.68 43.31
C LYS A 22 20.12 2.62 42.20
N ARG A 23 19.77 3.07 40.98
CA ARG A 23 20.70 3.29 39.87
C ARG A 23 20.37 4.64 39.23
N ALA A 24 21.35 5.52 39.12
CA ALA A 24 21.17 6.89 38.59
C ALA A 24 19.99 7.65 39.20
N GLY A 25 19.80 7.58 40.53
CA GLY A 25 18.72 8.25 41.25
C GLY A 25 17.37 7.53 41.27
N TYR A 26 17.18 6.51 40.45
CA TYR A 26 15.91 5.74 40.34
C TYR A 26 15.97 4.44 41.11
N SER A 27 14.83 4.01 41.71
CA SER A 27 14.73 2.72 42.38
C SER A 27 14.92 1.58 41.34
N ARG A 28 15.81 0.64 41.64
CA ARG A 28 16.07 -0.56 40.84
C ARG A 28 15.32 -1.74 41.42
N TYR A 29 14.65 -2.49 40.54
CA TYR A 29 13.87 -3.69 40.87
C TYR A 29 14.39 -4.91 40.12
N TYR A 30 14.16 -6.08 40.71
CA TYR A 30 14.42 -7.40 40.12
C TYR A 30 13.11 -8.17 40.05
N CYS A 31 12.78 -8.69 38.90
CA CYS A 31 11.64 -9.57 38.70
C CYS A 31 12.03 -11.02 38.91
N LYS A 32 11.36 -11.74 39.83
CA LYS A 32 11.64 -13.14 40.09
C LYS A 32 11.16 -14.08 38.98
N ASN A 33 10.21 -13.64 38.14
CA ASN A 33 9.62 -14.47 37.09
C ASN A 33 10.47 -14.52 35.81
N CYS A 34 10.96 -13.38 35.36
CA CYS A 34 11.76 -13.27 34.13
C CYS A 34 13.23 -12.89 34.39
N GLU A 35 13.64 -12.89 35.64
CA GLU A 35 15.02 -12.62 36.12
C GLU A 35 15.63 -11.29 35.64
N SER A 36 14.80 -10.38 35.18
CA SER A 36 15.22 -9.10 34.62
C SER A 36 15.30 -8.00 35.68
N TYR A 37 16.30 -7.12 35.54
CA TYR A 37 16.40 -5.91 36.32
C TYR A 37 15.77 -4.73 35.56
N PHE A 38 15.02 -3.89 36.27
CA PHE A 38 14.46 -2.67 35.73
C PHE A 38 14.48 -1.53 36.77
N THR A 39 14.28 -0.30 36.32
CA THR A 39 14.21 0.87 37.21
C THR A 39 12.79 1.44 37.23
N ASP A 40 12.45 2.18 38.26
CA ASP A 40 11.17 2.92 38.42
C ASP A 40 11.07 4.12 37.45
N ARG A 41 11.97 4.22 36.53
CA ARG A 41 11.89 5.20 35.46
C ARG A 41 10.69 4.83 34.57
N ARG A 42 9.85 5.83 34.22
CA ARG A 42 8.60 5.64 33.45
C ARG A 42 8.82 5.04 32.05
N GLU A 43 9.52 3.92 31.94
CA GLU A 43 9.76 3.19 30.67
C GLU A 43 8.47 2.68 30.03
N HIS A 44 7.40 2.51 30.83
CA HIS A 44 6.09 2.09 30.31
C HIS A 44 5.42 3.10 29.37
N ILE A 45 5.65 4.39 29.57
CA ILE A 45 5.14 5.42 28.65
C ILE A 45 5.94 5.40 27.36
N THR A 46 7.22 5.05 27.46
CA THR A 46 8.15 5.01 26.32
C THR A 46 7.79 3.93 25.30
N ASN A 47 7.39 2.73 25.75
CA ASN A 47 7.09 1.64 24.81
C ASN A 47 5.77 1.84 24.06
N LYS A 48 4.73 2.37 24.71
CA LYS A 48 3.49 2.75 24.01
C LYS A 48 3.75 3.85 22.98
N ASN A 49 4.52 4.87 23.36
CA ASN A 49 4.88 5.95 22.46
C ASN A 49 5.80 5.49 21.31
N LEU A 50 6.71 4.53 21.57
CA LEU A 50 7.57 3.95 20.53
C LEU A 50 6.79 3.13 19.52
N PHE A 51 5.75 2.41 19.95
CA PHE A 51 4.90 1.66 19.03
C PHE A 51 4.10 2.58 18.11
N ILE A 52 3.61 3.72 18.58
CA ILE A 52 2.96 4.74 17.75
C ILE A 52 3.91 5.24 16.65
N TRP A 53 5.19 5.45 16.97
CA TRP A 53 6.19 5.84 15.98
C TRP A 53 6.53 4.73 15.00
N PHE A 54 6.51 3.47 15.45
CA PHE A 54 6.63 2.29 14.58
C PHE A 54 5.44 2.22 13.60
N GLU A 55 4.21 2.41 14.09
CA GLU A 55 3.02 2.47 13.22
C GLU A 55 3.14 3.57 12.16
N ARG A 56 3.61 4.77 12.52
CA ARG A 56 3.83 5.86 11.56
C ARG A 56 4.90 5.52 10.52
N TRP A 57 5.94 4.82 10.91
CA TRP A 57 6.95 4.35 9.97
C TRP A 57 6.36 3.37 8.95
N VAL A 58 5.55 2.43 9.40
CA VAL A 58 4.96 1.39 8.54
C VAL A 58 3.77 1.92 7.74
N ARG A 59 2.83 2.62 8.38
CA ARG A 59 1.55 3.05 7.78
C ARG A 59 1.67 4.35 6.99
N ASP A 60 2.36 5.33 7.57
CA ASP A 60 2.44 6.68 7.00
C ASP A 60 3.69 6.87 6.13
N LYS A 61 4.50 5.81 5.95
CA LYS A 61 5.73 5.79 5.15
C LYS A 61 6.72 6.91 5.56
N GLN A 62 6.69 7.37 6.83
CA GLN A 62 7.61 8.39 7.32
C GLN A 62 9.02 7.83 7.41
N SER A 63 10.01 8.61 6.97
CA SER A 63 11.42 8.19 7.13
C SER A 63 11.82 8.20 8.62
N ILE A 64 12.78 7.34 8.98
CA ILE A 64 13.29 7.28 10.37
C ILE A 64 13.86 8.63 10.80
N SER A 65 14.46 9.38 9.88
CA SER A 65 14.96 10.73 10.14
C SER A 65 13.85 11.73 10.49
N GLN A 66 12.71 11.67 9.77
CA GLN A 66 11.53 12.49 10.09
C GLN A 66 10.96 12.13 11.47
N ILE A 67 10.87 10.82 11.75
CA ILE A 67 10.38 10.34 13.05
C ILE A 67 11.34 10.74 14.18
N ALA A 68 12.65 10.66 13.98
CA ALA A 68 13.64 11.07 14.95
C ALA A 68 13.48 12.55 15.33
N LYS A 69 13.30 13.42 14.32
CA LYS A 69 13.04 14.86 14.55
C LYS A 69 11.74 15.10 15.30
N ALA A 70 10.68 14.38 14.96
CA ALA A 70 9.36 14.58 15.59
C ALA A 70 9.26 13.99 17.00
N SER A 71 9.95 12.87 17.27
CA SER A 71 9.87 12.12 18.50
C SER A 71 10.91 12.51 19.56
N GLY A 72 12.03 13.13 19.13
CA GLY A 72 13.19 13.40 19.97
C GLY A 72 14.08 12.18 20.26
N TYR A 73 13.77 11.00 19.68
CA TYR A 73 14.64 9.82 19.79
C TYR A 73 15.73 9.85 18.74
N SER A 74 16.90 9.22 19.04
CA SER A 74 17.94 9.04 18.03
C SER A 74 17.50 8.02 16.96
N GLU A 75 17.94 8.21 15.71
CA GLU A 75 17.65 7.26 14.61
C GLU A 75 18.12 5.84 14.94
N ARG A 76 19.29 5.71 15.59
CA ARG A 76 19.84 4.41 16.00
C ARG A 76 18.91 3.69 16.99
N TYR A 77 18.34 4.43 17.95
CA TYR A 77 17.42 3.88 18.93
C TYR A 77 16.10 3.43 18.27
N LEU A 78 15.55 4.27 17.40
CA LEU A 78 14.33 3.93 16.62
C LEU A 78 14.55 2.71 15.73
N LYS A 79 15.67 2.65 14.98
CA LYS A 79 16.04 1.49 14.16
C LYS A 79 16.09 0.21 14.99
N ASN A 80 16.79 0.22 16.11
CA ASN A 80 16.91 -0.96 16.97
C ASN A 80 15.54 -1.42 17.49
N TYR A 81 14.65 -0.49 17.85
CA TYR A 81 13.32 -0.83 18.31
C TYR A 81 12.45 -1.37 17.15
N PHE A 82 12.44 -0.69 16.02
CA PHE A 82 11.62 -1.07 14.84
C PHE A 82 12.01 -2.45 14.31
N TYR A 83 13.30 -2.73 14.16
CA TYR A 83 13.77 -4.05 13.73
C TYR A 83 13.52 -5.16 14.76
N LYS A 84 13.39 -4.83 16.03
CA LYS A 84 12.98 -5.79 17.05
C LYS A 84 11.47 -6.10 16.99
N VAL A 85 10.65 -5.11 16.65
CA VAL A 85 9.18 -5.26 16.55
C VAL A 85 8.78 -5.89 15.21
N LEU A 86 9.49 -5.60 14.14
CA LEU A 86 9.18 -6.05 12.78
C LEU A 86 8.95 -7.58 12.65
N PRO A 87 9.75 -8.46 13.28
CA PRO A 87 9.56 -9.91 13.21
C PRO A 87 8.39 -10.42 14.06
N THR A 88 7.77 -9.59 14.92
CA THR A 88 6.62 -10.02 15.70
C THR A 88 5.41 -10.08 14.78
N CYS A 89 5.08 -11.29 14.31
CA CYS A 89 3.90 -11.53 13.50
C CYS A 89 2.64 -11.24 14.32
N PRO A 90 1.76 -10.32 13.89
CA PRO A 90 0.47 -10.15 14.54
C PRO A 90 -0.36 -11.43 14.41
N VAL A 91 -1.03 -11.82 15.50
CA VAL A 91 -2.00 -12.93 15.43
C VAL A 91 -3.24 -12.41 14.72
N TRP A 92 -3.46 -12.90 13.51
CA TRP A 92 -4.59 -12.49 12.67
C TRP A 92 -5.83 -13.29 13.05
N GLN A 93 -6.90 -12.59 13.43
CA GLN A 93 -8.24 -13.17 13.41
C GLN A 93 -8.80 -12.92 11.99
N ILE A 94 -8.69 -13.90 11.13
CA ILE A 94 -9.24 -13.83 9.77
C ILE A 94 -10.75 -13.93 9.89
N GLN A 95 -11.47 -12.83 9.66
CA GLN A 95 -12.89 -12.91 9.35
C GLN A 95 -13.01 -13.59 7.98
N ARG A 96 -13.48 -14.83 7.96
CA ARG A 96 -13.74 -15.56 6.72
C ARG A 96 -14.79 -14.80 5.92
N ARG A 97 -14.37 -14.27 4.78
CA ARG A 97 -15.26 -13.78 3.73
C ARG A 97 -15.24 -14.77 2.58
N GLU A 98 -16.43 -15.08 2.08
CA GLU A 98 -16.58 -15.96 0.92
C GLU A 98 -16.02 -15.31 -0.34
N LYS A 99 -16.21 -13.97 -0.50
CA LYS A 99 -15.82 -13.21 -1.67
C LYS A 99 -14.97 -11.99 -1.32
N VAL A 100 -13.92 -11.74 -2.09
CA VAL A 100 -13.00 -10.62 -1.86
C VAL A 100 -12.67 -9.86 -3.13
N ASN A 101 -12.48 -8.55 -2.97
CA ASN A 101 -11.85 -7.69 -3.97
C ASN A 101 -10.40 -7.48 -3.55
N LEU A 102 -9.48 -8.14 -4.24
CA LEU A 102 -8.09 -8.25 -3.84
C LEU A 102 -7.26 -7.07 -4.38
N LEU A 103 -6.45 -6.47 -3.52
CA LEU A 103 -5.37 -5.56 -3.92
C LEU A 103 -4.06 -6.34 -3.85
N ILE A 104 -3.31 -6.34 -4.94
CA ILE A 104 -1.96 -6.92 -5.00
C ILE A 104 -0.98 -5.79 -5.28
N ASP A 105 -0.01 -5.62 -4.38
CA ASP A 105 1.02 -4.58 -4.50
C ASP A 105 2.36 -5.11 -3.98
N GLY A 106 3.41 -4.88 -4.75
CA GLY A 106 4.78 -5.24 -4.40
C GLY A 106 5.60 -4.02 -4.00
N THR A 107 6.22 -4.08 -2.84
CA THR A 107 7.11 -3.03 -2.35
C THR A 107 8.54 -3.55 -2.26
N TYR A 108 9.44 -2.91 -3.01
CA TYR A 108 10.87 -3.23 -2.99
C TYR A 108 11.58 -2.41 -1.90
N PHE A 109 12.20 -3.10 -0.94
CA PHE A 109 13.00 -2.46 0.12
C PHE A 109 14.46 -2.33 -0.25
N THR A 110 14.95 -3.26 -1.06
CA THR A 110 16.30 -3.28 -1.65
C THR A 110 16.20 -4.00 -2.99
N ASN A 111 17.30 -4.06 -3.74
CA ASN A 111 17.33 -4.83 -4.99
C ASN A 111 17.16 -6.36 -4.79
N LYS A 112 17.05 -6.84 -3.55
CA LYS A 112 16.96 -8.26 -3.22
C LYS A 112 15.78 -8.65 -2.35
N VAL A 113 14.96 -7.68 -1.91
CA VAL A 113 13.81 -7.95 -1.02
C VAL A 113 12.59 -7.20 -1.53
N CYS A 114 11.60 -7.95 -1.93
CA CYS A 114 10.27 -7.50 -2.32
C CYS A 114 9.24 -8.06 -1.33
N LEU A 115 8.41 -7.21 -0.77
CA LEU A 115 7.23 -7.58 -0.01
C LEU A 115 6.02 -7.50 -0.91
N ILE A 116 5.41 -8.63 -1.20
CA ILE A 116 4.16 -8.72 -1.96
C ILE A 116 3.01 -8.81 -0.96
N LEU A 117 2.04 -7.93 -1.07
CA LEU A 117 0.86 -7.87 -0.21
C LEU A 117 -0.39 -8.23 -0.99
N TYR A 118 -1.20 -9.11 -0.41
CA TYR A 118 -2.53 -9.48 -0.87
C TYR A 118 -3.55 -8.98 0.14
N ARG A 119 -4.30 -7.95 -0.22
CA ARG A 119 -5.16 -7.22 0.70
C ARG A 119 -6.61 -7.22 0.23
N ASP A 120 -7.54 -7.56 1.13
CA ASP A 120 -8.97 -7.32 0.88
C ASP A 120 -9.26 -5.82 0.95
N SER A 121 -9.72 -5.25 -0.17
CA SER A 121 -10.00 -3.81 -0.29
C SER A 121 -11.22 -3.37 0.52
N ASN A 122 -12.18 -4.27 0.77
CA ASN A 122 -13.44 -3.95 1.45
C ASN A 122 -13.22 -3.72 2.95
N ILE A 123 -12.48 -4.63 3.59
CA ILE A 123 -12.18 -4.54 5.03
C ILE A 123 -10.80 -3.93 5.31
N LYS A 124 -10.05 -3.59 4.25
CA LYS A 124 -8.70 -3.00 4.32
C LYS A 124 -7.72 -3.87 5.13
N MET A 125 -7.84 -5.19 5.04
CA MET A 125 -7.01 -6.15 5.76
C MET A 125 -6.14 -6.95 4.80
N THR A 126 -4.87 -7.18 5.18
CA THR A 126 -3.96 -8.06 4.45
C THR A 126 -4.32 -9.52 4.75
N ILE A 127 -4.62 -10.27 3.71
CA ILE A 127 -4.99 -11.71 3.79
C ILE A 127 -3.73 -12.58 3.77
N LEU A 128 -2.81 -12.21 2.88
CA LEU A 128 -1.55 -12.94 2.68
C LEU A 128 -0.44 -11.93 2.40
N TYR A 129 0.77 -12.27 2.77
CA TYR A 129 1.97 -11.57 2.33
C TYR A 129 3.09 -12.54 2.01
N ARG A 130 3.97 -12.15 1.11
CA ARG A 130 5.18 -12.90 0.76
C ARG A 130 6.39 -11.98 0.78
N LEU A 131 7.47 -12.46 1.38
CA LEU A 131 8.80 -11.89 1.18
C LEU A 131 9.53 -12.70 0.11
N ALA A 132 9.94 -12.06 -0.97
CA ALA A 132 10.62 -12.66 -2.10
C ALA A 132 11.74 -11.75 -2.60
N GLU A 133 12.57 -12.23 -3.49
CA GLU A 133 13.55 -11.37 -4.16
C GLU A 133 12.90 -10.49 -5.24
N ARG A 134 11.82 -10.97 -5.84
CA ARG A 134 11.06 -10.30 -6.92
C ARG A 134 9.65 -10.89 -7.03
N GLU A 135 8.79 -10.22 -7.76
CA GLU A 135 7.44 -10.68 -8.12
C GLU A 135 7.52 -11.78 -9.21
N ALA A 136 7.87 -12.99 -8.81
CA ALA A 136 7.95 -14.09 -9.75
C ALA A 136 6.57 -14.69 -10.03
N LEU A 137 6.26 -14.97 -11.31
CA LEU A 137 4.99 -15.54 -11.75
C LEU A 137 4.61 -16.82 -10.97
N ARG A 138 5.61 -17.69 -10.71
CA ARG A 138 5.39 -18.93 -9.95
C ARG A 138 4.89 -18.66 -8.55
N ASP A 139 5.52 -17.73 -7.85
CA ASP A 139 5.21 -17.41 -6.45
C ASP A 139 3.84 -16.72 -6.33
N LEU A 140 3.53 -15.81 -7.26
CA LEU A 140 2.21 -15.18 -7.36
C LEU A 140 1.09 -16.20 -7.58
N LYS A 141 1.30 -17.19 -8.44
CA LYS A 141 0.33 -18.28 -8.70
C LYS A 141 0.14 -19.17 -7.48
N GLU A 142 1.20 -19.49 -6.76
CA GLU A 142 1.15 -20.24 -5.51
C GLU A 142 0.33 -19.50 -4.46
N ASP A 143 0.57 -18.21 -4.28
CA ASP A 143 -0.14 -17.37 -3.33
C ASP A 143 -1.64 -17.26 -3.64
N LEU A 144 -1.99 -17.04 -4.90
CA LEU A 144 -3.40 -16.98 -5.32
C LEU A 144 -4.12 -18.33 -5.13
N ARG A 145 -3.45 -19.46 -5.40
CA ARG A 145 -4.00 -20.79 -5.10
C ARG A 145 -4.21 -20.97 -3.60
N SER A 146 -3.25 -20.60 -2.78
CA SER A 146 -3.36 -20.69 -1.32
C SER A 146 -4.54 -19.89 -0.77
N ILE A 147 -4.85 -18.72 -1.35
CA ILE A 147 -6.03 -17.92 -0.99
C ILE A 147 -7.32 -18.67 -1.38
N LYS A 148 -7.37 -19.28 -2.56
CA LYS A 148 -8.54 -20.07 -3.03
C LYS A 148 -8.72 -21.34 -2.20
N ASP A 149 -7.64 -22.02 -1.85
CA ASP A 149 -7.67 -23.29 -1.10
C ASP A 149 -8.28 -23.14 0.30
N VAL A 150 -8.21 -21.96 0.89
CA VAL A 150 -8.92 -21.65 2.15
C VAL A 150 -10.40 -21.27 1.96
N GLY A 151 -10.92 -21.38 0.72
CA GLY A 151 -12.33 -21.15 0.39
C GLY A 151 -12.68 -19.69 0.11
N ILE A 152 -11.71 -18.84 -0.23
CA ILE A 152 -11.93 -17.44 -0.59
C ILE A 152 -12.11 -17.34 -2.12
N GLU A 153 -13.24 -16.82 -2.57
CA GLU A 153 -13.51 -16.48 -3.97
C GLU A 153 -12.98 -15.06 -4.27
N ILE A 154 -12.17 -14.92 -5.33
CA ILE A 154 -11.61 -13.64 -5.77
C ILE A 154 -12.49 -13.08 -6.89
N GLU A 155 -13.28 -12.04 -6.61
CA GLU A 155 -14.15 -11.39 -7.59
C GLU A 155 -13.40 -10.41 -8.49
N SER A 156 -12.48 -9.65 -7.90
CA SER A 156 -11.65 -8.71 -8.66
C SER A 156 -10.25 -8.59 -8.08
N VAL A 157 -9.32 -8.23 -8.93
CA VAL A 157 -7.94 -7.93 -8.54
C VAL A 157 -7.55 -6.55 -9.02
N THR A 158 -7.11 -5.69 -8.09
CA THR A 158 -6.50 -4.40 -8.43
C THR A 158 -4.99 -4.50 -8.21
N CYS A 159 -4.19 -4.19 -9.24
CA CYS A 159 -2.72 -4.22 -9.18
C CYS A 159 -2.10 -3.03 -9.93
N ASP A 160 -0.79 -2.88 -9.86
CA ASP A 160 -0.04 -1.83 -10.58
C ASP A 160 -0.01 -2.01 -12.11
N GLY A 161 -0.35 -3.21 -12.60
CA GLY A 161 -0.33 -3.58 -14.00
C GLY A 161 0.92 -4.37 -14.41
N ALA A 162 1.73 -4.84 -13.45
CA ALA A 162 2.85 -5.73 -13.74
C ALA A 162 2.37 -7.00 -14.47
N SER A 163 3.03 -7.34 -15.59
CA SER A 163 2.63 -8.43 -16.46
C SER A 163 2.58 -9.79 -15.74
N ASN A 164 3.49 -10.02 -14.78
CA ASN A 164 3.50 -11.25 -13.98
C ASN A 164 2.27 -11.36 -13.08
N ILE A 165 1.80 -10.24 -12.47
CA ILE A 165 0.59 -10.24 -11.63
C ILE A 165 -0.63 -10.52 -12.51
N ILE A 166 -0.78 -9.78 -13.62
CA ILE A 166 -1.90 -9.95 -14.56
C ILE A 166 -1.97 -11.39 -15.03
N ARG A 167 -0.85 -11.95 -15.48
CA ARG A 167 -0.76 -13.31 -15.96
C ARG A 167 -1.08 -14.35 -14.87
N ALA A 168 -0.58 -14.15 -13.64
CA ALA A 168 -0.90 -15.03 -12.52
C ALA A 168 -2.40 -15.06 -12.23
N VAL A 169 -3.06 -13.91 -12.24
CA VAL A 169 -4.51 -13.78 -12.02
C VAL A 169 -5.27 -14.46 -13.15
N GLN A 170 -4.93 -14.20 -14.42
CA GLN A 170 -5.60 -14.82 -15.57
C GLN A 170 -5.51 -16.35 -15.56
N GLU A 171 -4.36 -16.90 -15.12
CA GLU A 171 -4.16 -18.35 -15.09
C GLU A 171 -4.80 -19.04 -13.87
N VAL A 172 -4.91 -18.36 -12.71
CA VAL A 172 -5.42 -18.97 -11.46
C VAL A 172 -6.85 -18.57 -11.15
N CYS A 173 -7.26 -17.36 -11.52
CA CYS A 173 -8.57 -16.76 -11.26
C CYS A 173 -9.16 -16.17 -12.56
N PRO A 174 -9.43 -16.99 -13.61
CA PRO A 174 -9.86 -16.49 -14.92
C PRO A 174 -11.15 -15.69 -14.89
N GLU A 175 -12.03 -15.93 -13.91
CA GLU A 175 -13.29 -15.21 -13.72
C GLU A 175 -13.12 -13.84 -13.00
N ALA A 176 -11.94 -13.59 -12.41
CA ALA A 176 -11.70 -12.37 -11.67
C ALA A 176 -11.51 -11.16 -12.61
N ILE A 177 -12.18 -10.07 -12.31
CA ILE A 177 -12.00 -8.82 -13.05
C ILE A 177 -10.68 -8.17 -12.65
N ILE A 178 -9.78 -7.92 -13.61
CA ILE A 178 -8.49 -7.29 -13.37
C ILE A 178 -8.59 -5.80 -13.62
N GLN A 179 -8.27 -5.00 -12.61
CA GLN A 179 -8.16 -3.54 -12.70
C GLN A 179 -6.74 -3.10 -12.42
N ARG A 180 -6.21 -2.21 -13.23
CA ARG A 180 -4.98 -1.49 -12.86
C ARG A 180 -5.30 -0.41 -11.83
N CYS A 181 -4.41 -0.24 -10.85
CA CYS A 181 -4.53 0.76 -9.82
C CYS A 181 -4.53 2.17 -10.43
N THR A 182 -5.58 2.95 -10.20
CA THR A 182 -5.73 4.32 -10.73
C THR A 182 -4.61 5.25 -10.27
N PHE A 183 -4.09 5.03 -9.06
CA PHE A 183 -2.93 5.76 -8.55
C PHE A 183 -1.66 5.48 -9.36
N HIS A 184 -1.39 4.21 -9.70
CA HIS A 184 -0.23 3.84 -10.51
C HIS A 184 -0.36 4.36 -11.93
N ILE A 185 -1.56 4.28 -12.53
CA ILE A 185 -1.84 4.87 -13.86
C ILE A 185 -1.59 6.38 -13.85
N ALA A 186 -2.12 7.09 -12.84
CA ALA A 186 -1.91 8.53 -12.72
C ALA A 186 -0.42 8.89 -12.60
N ASN A 187 0.35 8.13 -11.84
CA ASN A 187 1.79 8.33 -11.69
C ASN A 187 2.56 8.03 -12.99
N GLU A 188 2.19 6.99 -13.71
CA GLU A 188 2.80 6.61 -14.99
C GLU A 188 2.58 7.72 -16.03
N ILE A 189 1.35 8.17 -16.22
CA ILE A 189 1.00 9.28 -17.11
C ILE A 189 1.73 10.56 -16.68
N CYS A 190 1.74 10.87 -15.39
CA CYS A 190 2.46 12.02 -14.86
C CYS A 190 3.98 11.94 -15.10
N THR A 191 4.55 10.76 -15.22
CA THR A 191 5.97 10.55 -15.54
C THR A 191 6.21 10.79 -17.02
N TRP A 192 5.37 10.25 -17.91
CA TRP A 192 5.46 10.49 -19.36
C TRP A 192 5.31 11.97 -19.75
N LEU A 193 4.38 12.67 -19.09
CA LEU A 193 4.12 14.09 -19.33
C LEU A 193 5.10 15.03 -18.61
N THR A 194 6.08 14.51 -17.89
CA THR A 194 7.05 15.23 -17.07
C THR A 194 6.45 16.03 -15.91
N LYS A 195 7.31 16.53 -15.01
CA LYS A 195 6.86 17.32 -13.83
C LYS A 195 6.41 18.75 -14.21
N LYS A 196 6.97 19.29 -15.30
CA LYS A 196 6.71 20.65 -15.80
C LYS A 196 6.40 20.59 -17.31
N PRO A 197 5.19 20.17 -17.69
CA PRO A 197 4.83 20.05 -19.09
C PRO A 197 4.79 21.43 -19.76
N LYS A 198 5.27 21.50 -21.00
CA LYS A 198 5.33 22.74 -21.76
C LYS A 198 4.01 23.06 -22.48
N SER A 199 3.32 22.02 -22.99
CA SER A 199 2.06 22.19 -23.72
C SER A 199 0.86 22.23 -22.75
N ASP A 200 -0.21 22.93 -23.17
CA ASP A 200 -1.47 22.97 -22.44
C ASP A 200 -2.12 21.58 -22.41
N ALA A 201 -2.07 20.86 -23.53
CA ALA A 201 -2.56 19.49 -23.61
C ALA A 201 -1.96 18.58 -22.51
N ALA A 202 -0.66 18.67 -22.28
CA ALA A 202 0.00 17.89 -21.23
C ALA A 202 -0.36 18.36 -19.82
N ARG A 203 -0.53 19.67 -19.60
CA ARG A 203 -0.92 20.21 -18.29
C ARG A 203 -2.32 19.72 -17.89
N GLU A 204 -3.27 19.82 -18.81
CA GLU A 204 -4.66 19.42 -18.60
C GLU A 204 -4.77 17.89 -18.43
N LEU A 205 -4.13 17.08 -19.31
CA LEU A 205 -4.13 15.63 -19.19
C LEU A 205 -3.51 15.14 -17.87
N ARG A 206 -2.43 15.79 -17.43
CA ARG A 206 -1.80 15.49 -16.14
C ARG A 206 -2.73 15.77 -14.97
N GLN A 207 -3.56 16.80 -15.04
CA GLN A 207 -4.57 17.11 -14.04
C GLN A 207 -5.68 16.06 -14.04
N LEU A 208 -6.21 15.71 -15.21
CA LEU A 208 -7.22 14.65 -15.37
C LEU A 208 -6.72 13.32 -14.82
N ALA A 209 -5.48 12.92 -15.13
CA ALA A 209 -4.89 11.69 -14.61
C ALA A 209 -4.82 11.69 -13.07
N ARG A 210 -4.50 12.81 -12.44
CA ARG A 210 -4.47 12.93 -10.98
C ARG A 210 -5.87 12.86 -10.36
N CYS A 211 -6.86 13.46 -10.99
CA CYS A 211 -8.23 13.43 -10.52
C CYS A 211 -8.85 12.03 -10.59
N LEU A 212 -8.35 11.15 -11.47
CA LEU A 212 -8.85 9.78 -11.62
C LEU A 212 -8.77 8.98 -10.30
N SER A 213 -7.72 9.16 -9.51
CA SER A 213 -7.56 8.46 -8.24
C SER A 213 -8.51 8.93 -7.13
N ALA A 214 -9.15 10.09 -7.32
CA ALA A 214 -10.12 10.67 -6.38
C ALA A 214 -11.57 10.32 -6.73
N VAL A 215 -11.81 9.61 -7.84
CA VAL A 215 -13.16 9.17 -8.25
C VAL A 215 -13.63 8.02 -7.35
N GLU A 216 -14.75 8.21 -6.63
CA GLU A 216 -15.25 7.24 -5.66
C GLU A 216 -16.66 6.71 -6.01
N ASN A 217 -17.39 7.37 -6.92
CA ASN A 217 -18.76 7.02 -7.27
C ASN A 217 -19.06 7.30 -8.75
N HIS A 218 -20.22 6.77 -9.22
CA HIS A 218 -20.63 6.88 -10.62
C HIS A 218 -20.79 8.33 -11.11
N ASN A 219 -21.31 9.23 -10.29
CA ASN A 219 -21.51 10.62 -10.71
C ASN A 219 -20.15 11.30 -10.96
N GLN A 220 -19.19 11.07 -10.08
CA GLN A 220 -17.81 11.57 -10.24
C GLN A 220 -17.13 10.91 -11.45
N ALA A 221 -17.36 9.61 -11.69
CA ALA A 221 -16.82 8.91 -12.83
C ALA A 221 -17.37 9.48 -14.15
N GLN A 222 -18.68 9.74 -14.24
CA GLN A 222 -19.31 10.36 -15.41
C GLN A 222 -18.77 11.78 -15.67
N LEU A 223 -18.61 12.57 -14.60
CA LEU A 223 -18.03 13.92 -14.73
C LEU A 223 -16.60 13.84 -15.26
N TRP A 224 -15.78 12.99 -14.66
CA TRP A 224 -14.40 12.78 -15.10
C TRP A 224 -14.32 12.34 -16.57
N LEU A 225 -15.21 11.42 -17.00
CA LEU A 225 -15.26 10.97 -18.39
C LEU A 225 -15.59 12.12 -19.35
N ARG A 226 -16.56 12.96 -18.97
CA ARG A 226 -16.95 14.12 -19.79
C ARG A 226 -15.76 15.06 -19.97
N GLU A 227 -15.07 15.39 -18.87
CA GLU A 227 -13.86 16.24 -18.93
C GLU A 227 -12.76 15.61 -19.77
N PHE A 228 -12.60 14.29 -19.71
CA PHE A 228 -11.62 13.56 -20.52
C PHE A 228 -11.99 13.59 -22.03
N ILE A 229 -13.26 13.39 -22.38
CA ILE A 229 -13.74 13.48 -23.75
C ILE A 229 -13.57 14.91 -24.29
N ASP A 230 -13.94 15.93 -23.52
CA ASP A 230 -13.78 17.34 -23.89
C ASP A 230 -12.30 17.67 -24.14
N TRP A 231 -11.41 17.18 -23.27
CA TRP A 231 -9.98 17.31 -23.45
C TRP A 231 -9.50 16.61 -24.74
N TYR A 232 -9.95 15.36 -24.98
CA TYR A 232 -9.56 14.61 -26.18
C TYR A 232 -10.00 15.33 -27.45
N ASN A 233 -11.27 15.75 -27.55
CA ASN A 233 -11.80 16.48 -28.70
C ASN A 233 -11.05 17.80 -28.96
N LYS A 234 -10.66 18.51 -27.90
CA LYS A 234 -9.89 19.76 -27.98
C LYS A 234 -8.49 19.57 -28.56
N TYR A 235 -7.86 18.44 -28.32
CA TYR A 235 -6.47 18.19 -28.67
C TYR A 235 -6.29 17.03 -29.66
N GLU A 236 -7.35 16.52 -30.29
CA GLU A 236 -7.34 15.35 -31.15
C GLU A 236 -6.34 15.51 -32.31
N GLU A 237 -6.36 16.63 -33.02
CA GLU A 237 -5.45 16.90 -34.13
C GLU A 237 -3.99 16.92 -33.68
N TYR A 238 -3.72 17.57 -32.54
CA TYR A 238 -2.38 17.62 -31.94
C TYR A 238 -1.87 16.25 -31.55
N ILE A 239 -2.72 15.44 -30.92
CA ILE A 239 -2.36 14.09 -30.43
C ILE A 239 -2.05 13.15 -31.60
N ASN A 240 -2.82 13.28 -32.70
CA ASN A 240 -2.70 12.42 -33.88
C ASN A 240 -1.68 12.92 -34.91
N GLU A 241 -0.94 13.98 -34.60
CA GLU A 241 0.13 14.47 -35.44
C GLU A 241 1.18 13.38 -35.73
N LYS A 242 1.55 13.26 -37.01
CA LYS A 242 2.52 12.27 -37.48
C LYS A 242 3.78 12.93 -37.98
N SER A 243 4.90 12.40 -37.57
CA SER A 243 6.21 12.69 -38.13
C SER A 243 6.58 11.64 -39.15
N VAL A 244 7.24 12.04 -40.23
CA VAL A 244 7.68 11.15 -41.31
C VAL A 244 9.18 11.29 -41.49
N ASP A 245 9.87 10.17 -41.61
CA ASP A 245 11.27 10.15 -42.04
C ASP A 245 11.35 10.39 -43.56
N GLU A 246 12.01 11.44 -43.98
CA GLU A 246 12.09 11.85 -45.38
C GLU A 246 12.82 10.85 -46.29
N ILE A 247 13.70 10.02 -45.70
CA ILE A 247 14.52 9.08 -46.47
C ILE A 247 13.81 7.72 -46.63
N SER A 248 13.28 7.18 -45.49
CA SER A 248 12.67 5.84 -45.46
C SER A 248 11.16 5.86 -45.69
N GLY A 249 10.51 7.02 -45.63
CA GLY A 249 9.05 7.16 -45.67
C GLY A 249 8.33 6.57 -44.43
N ARG A 250 9.08 6.16 -43.44
CA ARG A 250 8.51 5.61 -42.20
C ARG A 250 7.88 6.73 -41.37
N TRP A 251 6.68 6.46 -40.87
CA TRP A 251 5.98 7.43 -40.02
C TRP A 251 5.82 6.93 -38.59
N TRP A 252 5.67 7.85 -37.64
CA TRP A 252 5.34 7.59 -36.24
C TRP A 252 4.51 8.74 -35.68
N TYR A 253 3.80 8.49 -34.58
CA TYR A 253 3.12 9.57 -33.87
C TYR A 253 4.14 10.50 -33.22
N THR A 254 4.07 11.80 -33.50
CA THR A 254 4.93 12.85 -32.93
C THR A 254 4.76 12.88 -31.41
N HIS A 255 3.54 12.65 -30.94
CA HIS A 255 3.13 12.73 -29.54
C HIS A 255 2.73 11.37 -28.97
N LYS A 256 3.55 10.33 -29.13
CA LYS A 256 3.28 8.95 -28.76
C LYS A 256 2.82 8.78 -27.30
N CYS A 257 3.40 9.53 -26.35
CA CYS A 257 3.03 9.47 -24.94
C CYS A 257 1.56 9.85 -24.65
N TYR A 258 0.96 10.71 -25.46
CA TYR A 258 -0.47 11.04 -25.32
C TYR A 258 -1.35 9.89 -25.84
N ILE A 259 -0.98 9.27 -26.96
CA ILE A 259 -1.70 8.12 -27.49
C ILE A 259 -1.72 6.98 -26.45
N GLU A 260 -0.57 6.69 -25.84
CA GLU A 260 -0.46 5.67 -24.79
C GLU A 260 -1.29 6.05 -23.56
N ALA A 261 -1.26 7.31 -23.13
CA ALA A 261 -2.05 7.80 -22.01
C ALA A 261 -3.57 7.70 -22.28
N VAL A 262 -4.02 8.12 -23.47
CA VAL A 262 -5.42 8.01 -23.89
C VAL A 262 -5.86 6.55 -23.91
N HIS A 263 -5.05 5.66 -24.48
CA HIS A 263 -5.37 4.23 -24.51
C HIS A 263 -5.54 3.65 -23.11
N ILE A 264 -4.60 3.90 -22.19
CA ILE A 264 -4.68 3.40 -20.81
C ILE A 264 -5.92 3.98 -20.12
N LEU A 265 -6.18 5.27 -20.21
CA LEU A 265 -7.32 5.91 -19.55
C LEU A 265 -8.66 5.39 -20.09
N SER A 266 -8.79 5.19 -21.39
CA SER A 266 -10.03 4.70 -22.01
C SER A 266 -10.35 3.26 -21.59
N VAL A 267 -9.37 2.36 -21.65
CA VAL A 267 -9.55 0.95 -21.27
C VAL A 267 -9.86 0.81 -19.77
N GLN A 268 -9.11 1.51 -18.92
CA GLN A 268 -9.26 1.38 -17.48
C GLN A 268 -10.53 2.02 -16.95
N TYR A 269 -11.05 3.05 -17.60
CA TYR A 269 -12.31 3.66 -17.22
C TYR A 269 -13.47 2.66 -17.31
N LEU A 270 -13.57 1.87 -18.38
CA LEU A 270 -14.60 0.86 -18.56
C LEU A 270 -14.55 -0.21 -17.47
N ILE A 271 -13.34 -0.71 -17.14
CA ILE A 271 -13.14 -1.70 -16.08
C ILE A 271 -13.48 -1.10 -14.71
N TYR A 272 -13.12 0.17 -14.48
CA TYR A 272 -13.40 0.86 -13.23
C TYR A 272 -14.89 0.99 -12.96
N LEU A 273 -15.71 1.29 -13.96
CA LEU A 273 -17.18 1.33 -13.83
C LEU A 273 -17.76 -0.02 -13.38
N ILE A 274 -17.31 -1.13 -13.98
CA ILE A 274 -17.75 -2.48 -13.61
C ILE A 274 -17.43 -2.77 -12.13
N ILE A 275 -16.24 -2.41 -11.69
CA ILE A 275 -15.83 -2.63 -10.28
C ILE A 275 -16.59 -1.73 -9.31
N LEU A 276 -16.93 -0.50 -9.70
CA LEU A 276 -17.79 0.36 -8.89
C LEU A 276 -19.16 -0.28 -8.67
N ASP A 277 -19.75 -0.89 -9.69
CA ASP A 277 -21.03 -1.59 -9.59
C ASP A 277 -20.96 -2.78 -8.62
N ILE A 278 -19.88 -3.58 -8.70
CA ILE A 278 -19.63 -4.70 -7.77
C ILE A 278 -19.48 -4.19 -6.33
N ARG A 279 -18.72 -3.14 -6.10
CA ARG A 279 -18.52 -2.56 -4.75
C ARG A 279 -19.80 -1.99 -4.15
N ILE A 280 -20.68 -1.40 -4.96
CA ILE A 280 -21.97 -0.89 -4.52
C ILE A 280 -22.91 -2.04 -4.18
N SER A 281 -22.97 -3.07 -5.01
CA SER A 281 -23.77 -4.27 -4.79
C SER A 281 -23.41 -4.97 -3.47
N LEU A 282 -22.13 -5.09 -3.16
CA LEU A 282 -21.64 -5.71 -1.91
C LEU A 282 -21.98 -4.89 -0.65
N LYS A 283 -22.00 -3.55 -0.74
CA LYS A 283 -22.41 -2.70 0.39
C LYS A 283 -23.88 -2.84 0.73
N HIS A 284 -24.75 -3.12 -0.25
CA HIS A 284 -26.17 -3.34 -0.03
C HIS A 284 -26.53 -4.74 0.52
N GLN A 285 -25.61 -5.72 0.41
CA GLN A 285 -25.79 -7.06 0.98
C GLN A 285 -25.33 -7.19 2.46
N THR A 286 -24.64 -6.18 2.99
CA THR A 286 -24.11 -6.15 4.36
C THR A 286 -24.87 -5.23 5.31
N LEU A 287 -26.02 -4.67 4.89
CA LEU A 287 -27.03 -3.99 5.70
C LEU A 287 -28.24 -4.90 5.90
#